data_7694eab66c0ce7fafaa4b431e2342ae4
#
_entry.id   7694eab66c0ce7fafaa4b431e2342ae4
#
_cell.length_a   1.000
_cell.length_b   1.000
_cell.length_c   1.000
_cell.angle_alpha   90.00
_cell.angle_beta   90.00
_cell.angle_gamma   90.00
#
_symmetry.space_group_name_H-M   'P 1'
#
loop_
_entity.id
_entity.type
_entity.pdbx_description
1 polymer ?
#
loop_
_entity_poly.entity_id
_entity_poly.type
_entity_poly.pdbx_seq_one_letter_code
_entity_poly.pdbx_strand_id
1 'polypeptide(L)'
;MAKREPKTMAEGLIQGLEEAVAHSHGELKLRGRSRELPKAAPKWTSSQIRKLRKEVYQMSQPAFATLLNVTAATIRSWEQGQKSPSGAASRLLQIIAVDRQAIERLIAA
;
A
#
# COMPACT_ATOMS: atom_id res chain seq x y z
N MET A 1 -11.32 -30.16 -1.61
CA MET A 1 -11.36 -29.22 -2.72
C MET A 1 -9.96 -28.99 -3.26
N ALA A 2 -9.73 -29.37 -4.48
CA ALA A 2 -8.40 -29.26 -5.05
C ALA A 2 -8.05 -27.78 -5.30
N LYS A 3 -6.93 -27.34 -4.78
CA LYS A 3 -6.43 -26.02 -5.08
C LYS A 3 -5.91 -25.96 -6.49
N ARG A 4 -6.33 -24.95 -7.20
CA ARG A 4 -5.79 -24.70 -8.52
C ARG A 4 -4.33 -24.26 -8.40
N GLU A 5 -3.45 -24.95 -9.10
CA GLU A 5 -2.05 -24.58 -9.14
C GLU A 5 -1.88 -23.25 -9.90
N PRO A 6 -1.18 -22.28 -9.31
CA PRO A 6 -0.92 -21.05 -10.05
C PRO A 6 0.05 -21.29 -11.19
N LYS A 7 -0.18 -20.68 -12.33
CA LYS A 7 0.67 -20.82 -13.50
C LYS A 7 1.94 -19.98 -13.40
N THR A 8 1.88 -18.86 -12.70
CA THR A 8 2.99 -17.93 -12.54
C THR A 8 3.09 -17.50 -11.09
N MET A 9 4.24 -16.94 -10.72
CA MET A 9 4.44 -16.38 -9.41
C MET A 9 3.45 -15.23 -9.14
N ALA A 10 3.19 -14.40 -10.15
CA ALA A 10 2.26 -13.30 -10.04
C ALA A 10 0.83 -13.79 -9.80
N GLU A 11 0.40 -14.82 -10.53
CA GLU A 11 -0.91 -15.43 -10.34
C GLU A 11 -1.05 -16.04 -8.95
N GLY A 12 0.00 -16.70 -8.47
CA GLY A 12 0.02 -17.28 -7.14
C GLY A 12 -0.08 -16.23 -6.05
N LEU A 13 0.61 -15.11 -6.23
CA LEU A 13 0.54 -14.00 -5.28
C LEU A 13 -0.85 -13.39 -5.25
N ILE A 14 -1.44 -13.12 -6.40
CA ILE A 14 -2.79 -12.56 -6.50
C ILE A 14 -3.81 -13.51 -5.87
N GLN A 15 -3.72 -14.79 -6.18
CA GLN A 15 -4.60 -15.81 -5.61
C GLN A 15 -4.47 -15.86 -4.08
N GLY A 16 -3.25 -15.82 -3.58
CA GLY A 16 -2.99 -15.82 -2.14
C GLY A 16 -3.58 -14.61 -1.44
N LEU A 17 -3.48 -13.44 -2.06
CA LEU A 17 -4.07 -12.21 -1.53
C LEU A 17 -5.59 -12.27 -1.52
N GLU A 18 -6.19 -12.77 -2.59
CA GLU A 18 -7.64 -12.94 -2.69
C GLU A 18 -8.16 -13.92 -1.64
N GLU A 19 -7.47 -15.04 -1.46
CA GLU A 19 -7.82 -16.02 -0.44
C GLU A 19 -7.69 -15.45 0.97
N ALA A 20 -6.64 -14.69 1.23
CA ALA A 20 -6.41 -14.06 2.52
C ALA A 20 -7.51 -13.06 2.86
N VAL A 21 -7.91 -12.25 1.88
CA VAL A 21 -8.99 -11.28 2.06
C VAL A 21 -10.32 -11.98 2.31
N ALA A 22 -10.63 -13.00 1.50
CA ALA A 22 -11.86 -13.77 1.65
C ALA A 22 -11.93 -14.48 3.01
N HIS A 23 -10.82 -15.08 3.43
CA HIS A 23 -10.73 -15.76 4.73
C HIS A 23 -10.93 -14.78 5.88
N SER A 24 -10.27 -13.63 5.80
CA SER A 24 -10.38 -12.57 6.80
C SER A 24 -11.82 -12.09 6.96
N HIS A 25 -12.52 -11.84 5.85
CA HIS A 25 -13.92 -11.44 5.86
C HIS A 25 -14.81 -12.55 6.42
N GLY A 26 -14.55 -13.80 6.06
CA GLY A 26 -15.28 -14.95 6.56
C GLY A 26 -15.11 -15.12 8.06
N GLU A 27 -13.90 -14.97 8.58
CA GLU A 27 -13.62 -15.04 10.00
C GLU A 27 -14.35 -13.97 10.79
N LEU A 28 -14.31 -12.74 10.30
CA LEU A 28 -14.97 -11.61 10.95
C LEU A 28 -16.48 -11.85 11.04
N LYS A 29 -17.06 -12.42 10.00
CA LYS A 29 -18.49 -12.73 9.96
C LYS A 29 -18.86 -13.88 10.88
N LEU A 30 -18.04 -14.93 10.90
CA LEU A 30 -18.32 -16.15 11.67
C LEU A 30 -18.15 -15.95 13.18
N ARG A 31 -17.20 -15.15 13.59
CA ARG A 31 -16.93 -14.92 15.00
C ARG A 31 -17.95 -14.03 15.70
N GLY A 32 -18.82 -13.37 14.93
CA GLY A 32 -19.76 -12.42 15.50
C GLY A 32 -19.08 -11.27 16.21
N ARG A 33 -17.77 -11.16 16.10
CA ARG A 33 -16.99 -10.02 16.57
C ARG A 33 -16.61 -9.19 15.38
N SER A 34 -16.97 -7.95 15.40
CA SER A 34 -16.37 -7.03 14.45
C SER A 34 -14.95 -6.75 14.89
N ARG A 35 -13.99 -7.27 14.17
CA ARG A 35 -12.66 -6.72 14.20
C ARG A 35 -12.80 -5.35 13.60
N GLU A 36 -12.38 -4.33 14.32
CA GLU A 36 -12.45 -2.99 13.78
C GLU A 36 -11.61 -2.89 12.52
N LEU A 37 -12.26 -2.51 11.44
CA LEU A 37 -11.54 -2.17 10.22
C LEU A 37 -10.99 -0.76 10.37
N PRO A 38 -9.85 -0.48 9.74
CA PRO A 38 -9.32 0.87 9.79
C PRO A 38 -10.28 1.84 9.14
N LYS A 39 -10.28 3.07 9.63
CA LYS A 39 -11.03 4.15 9.01
C LYS A 39 -10.52 4.41 7.60
N ALA A 40 -11.26 5.18 6.82
CA ALA A 40 -10.80 5.59 5.51
C ALA A 40 -9.39 6.19 5.59
N ALA A 41 -8.60 5.96 4.54
CA ALA A 41 -7.26 6.52 4.49
C ALA A 41 -7.31 8.05 4.58
N PRO A 42 -6.35 8.67 5.28
CA PRO A 42 -6.31 10.12 5.38
C PRO A 42 -6.06 10.75 4.01
N LYS A 43 -6.51 11.96 3.84
CA LYS A 43 -6.16 12.75 2.65
C LYS A 43 -4.76 13.31 2.85
N TRP A 44 -3.87 12.99 1.94
CA TRP A 44 -2.50 13.43 2.00
C TRP A 44 -2.35 14.80 1.33
N THR A 45 -1.73 15.74 2.05
CA THR A 45 -1.37 17.03 1.47
C THR A 45 -0.03 16.91 0.75
N SER A 46 0.22 17.84 -0.16
CA SER A 46 1.50 17.93 -0.88
C SER A 46 2.68 17.98 0.09
N SER A 47 2.54 18.76 1.13
CA SER A 47 3.54 18.96 2.18
C SER A 47 3.85 17.69 2.93
N GLN A 48 2.81 16.93 3.30
CA GLN A 48 2.95 15.66 4.01
C GLN A 48 3.68 14.62 3.15
N ILE A 49 3.35 14.54 1.87
CA ILE A 49 3.99 13.61 0.94
C ILE A 49 5.47 13.97 0.78
N ARG A 50 5.77 15.25 0.62
CA ARG A 50 7.16 15.72 0.50
C ARG A 50 7.95 15.41 1.77
N LYS A 51 7.39 15.64 2.94
CA LYS A 51 8.04 15.31 4.22
C LYS A 51 8.32 13.83 4.36
N LEU A 52 7.33 13.00 4.03
CA LEU A 52 7.51 11.56 4.09
C LEU A 52 8.67 11.12 3.19
N ARG A 53 8.71 11.63 1.98
CA ARG A 53 9.78 11.31 1.04
C ARG A 53 11.15 11.81 1.50
N LYS A 54 11.25 13.08 1.85
CA LYS A 54 12.54 13.72 2.16
C LYS A 54 13.05 13.42 3.55
N GLU A 55 12.19 13.52 4.55
CA GLU A 55 12.60 13.44 5.94
C GLU A 55 12.61 12.02 6.48
N VAL A 56 11.59 11.25 6.17
CA VAL A 56 11.47 9.88 6.68
C VAL A 56 12.26 8.92 5.83
N TYR A 57 12.07 8.92 4.52
CA TYR A 57 12.71 7.96 3.63
C TYR A 57 13.97 8.47 2.97
N GLN A 58 14.20 9.76 2.97
CA GLN A 58 15.40 10.41 2.39
C GLN A 58 15.64 9.94 0.95
N MET A 59 14.59 9.96 0.17
CA MET A 59 14.60 9.51 -1.22
C MET A 59 14.36 10.64 -2.19
N SER A 60 14.93 10.51 -3.41
CA SER A 60 14.58 11.36 -4.53
C SER A 60 13.16 11.05 -5.00
N GLN A 61 12.59 11.93 -5.82
CA GLN A 61 11.28 11.66 -6.41
C GLN A 61 11.25 10.37 -7.23
N PRO A 62 12.23 10.10 -8.13
CA PRO A 62 12.25 8.83 -8.84
C PRO A 62 12.38 7.61 -7.95
N ALA A 63 13.20 7.66 -6.92
CA ALA A 63 13.37 6.55 -5.99
C ALA A 63 12.08 6.27 -5.23
N PHE A 64 11.43 7.31 -4.74
CA PHE A 64 10.16 7.19 -4.04
C PHE A 64 9.05 6.67 -4.96
N ALA A 65 9.04 7.11 -6.21
CA ALA A 65 8.11 6.61 -7.21
C ALA A 65 8.30 5.11 -7.44
N THR A 66 9.54 4.67 -7.55
CA THR A 66 9.85 3.23 -7.70
C THR A 66 9.37 2.45 -6.49
N LEU A 67 9.60 2.98 -5.29
CA LEU A 67 9.15 2.34 -4.05
C LEU A 67 7.63 2.14 -4.05
N LEU A 68 6.88 3.14 -4.49
CA LEU A 68 5.42 3.10 -4.51
C LEU A 68 4.85 2.47 -5.80
N ASN A 69 5.72 2.14 -6.73
CA ASN A 69 5.33 1.60 -8.04
C ASN A 69 4.43 2.55 -8.83
N VAL A 70 4.81 3.82 -8.82
CA VAL A 70 4.17 4.86 -9.63
C VAL A 70 5.24 5.60 -10.42
N THR A 71 4.85 6.48 -11.32
CA THR A 71 5.82 7.27 -12.09
C THR A 71 6.33 8.46 -11.26
N ALA A 72 7.53 8.93 -11.59
CA ALA A 72 8.06 10.14 -10.97
C ALA A 72 7.18 11.35 -11.25
N ALA A 73 6.56 11.40 -12.43
CA ALA A 73 5.60 12.45 -12.77
C ALA A 73 4.39 12.45 -11.81
N THR A 74 3.95 11.28 -11.39
CA THR A 74 2.88 11.16 -10.42
C THR A 74 3.29 11.76 -9.06
N ILE A 75 4.49 11.45 -8.60
CA ILE A 75 5.01 12.02 -7.35
C ILE A 75 5.11 13.55 -7.45
N ARG A 76 5.66 14.04 -8.54
CA ARG A 76 5.74 15.50 -8.76
C ARG A 76 4.36 16.15 -8.74
N SER A 77 3.39 15.52 -9.40
CA SER A 77 2.03 16.02 -9.45
C SER A 77 1.40 16.12 -8.07
N TRP A 78 1.60 15.12 -7.24
CA TRP A 78 1.14 15.12 -5.85
C TRP A 78 1.81 16.23 -5.04
N GLU A 79 3.13 16.39 -5.19
CA GLU A 79 3.89 17.38 -4.42
C GLU A 79 3.64 18.82 -4.88
N GLN A 80 3.19 18.99 -6.11
CA GLN A 80 2.80 20.29 -6.63
C GLN A 80 1.31 20.60 -6.40
N GLY A 81 0.57 19.66 -5.86
CA GLY A 81 -0.85 19.86 -5.60
C GLY A 81 -1.73 19.78 -6.83
N GLN A 82 -1.20 19.33 -7.96
CA GLN A 82 -1.95 19.21 -9.20
C GLN A 82 -2.92 18.03 -9.18
N LYS A 83 -2.52 16.94 -8.54
CA LYS A 83 -3.33 15.75 -8.35
C LYS A 83 -3.18 15.26 -6.93
N SER A 84 -4.22 14.60 -6.45
CA SER A 84 -4.19 13.94 -5.15
C SER A 84 -4.00 12.44 -5.32
N PRO A 85 -3.34 11.77 -4.36
CA PRO A 85 -3.27 10.30 -4.40
C PRO A 85 -4.67 9.68 -4.42
N SER A 86 -4.81 8.60 -5.16
CA SER A 86 -6.03 7.79 -5.12
C SER A 86 -6.24 7.20 -3.72
N GLY A 87 -7.40 6.61 -3.47
CA GLY A 87 -7.66 5.95 -2.20
C GLY A 87 -6.65 4.86 -1.88
N ALA A 88 -6.29 4.05 -2.87
CA ALA A 88 -5.29 2.99 -2.71
C ALA A 88 -3.90 3.57 -2.43
N ALA A 89 -3.50 4.61 -3.16
CA ALA A 89 -2.22 5.27 -2.94
C ALA A 89 -2.16 5.96 -1.58
N SER A 90 -3.25 6.58 -1.15
CA SER A 90 -3.34 7.19 0.18
C SER A 90 -3.17 6.16 1.28
N ARG A 91 -3.78 5.00 1.14
CA ARG A 91 -3.62 3.89 2.09
C ARG A 91 -2.18 3.38 2.10
N LEU A 92 -1.56 3.24 0.94
CA LEU A 92 -0.17 2.81 0.84
C LEU A 92 0.76 3.81 1.52
N LEU A 93 0.57 5.10 1.30
CA LEU A 93 1.32 6.14 1.98
C LEU A 93 1.15 6.05 3.49
N GLN A 94 -0.05 5.80 3.96
CA GLN A 94 -0.32 5.61 5.39
C GLN A 94 0.44 4.41 5.96
N ILE A 95 0.42 3.29 5.26
CA ILE A 95 1.12 2.08 5.69
C ILE A 95 2.62 2.34 5.84
N ILE A 96 3.23 2.94 4.85
CA ILE A 96 4.68 3.21 4.90
C ILE A 96 5.04 4.31 5.89
N ALA A 97 4.12 5.19 6.21
CA ALA A 97 4.34 6.20 7.24
C ALA A 97 4.29 5.60 8.64
N VAL A 98 3.45 4.61 8.85
CA VAL A 98 3.27 3.97 10.15
C VAL A 98 4.29 2.85 10.39
N ASP A 99 4.63 2.09 9.37
CA ASP A 99 5.51 0.93 9.46
C ASP A 99 6.65 1.00 8.46
N ARG A 100 7.76 1.57 8.87
CA ARG A 100 8.98 1.65 8.05
C ARG A 100 9.57 0.27 7.78
N GLN A 101 9.38 -0.68 8.67
CA GLN A 101 9.93 -2.02 8.52
C GLN A 101 9.27 -2.80 7.38
N ALA A 102 8.05 -2.45 7.01
CA ALA A 102 7.39 -3.04 5.85
C ALA A 102 8.22 -2.83 4.58
N ILE A 103 8.81 -1.66 4.43
CA ILE A 103 9.67 -1.33 3.29
C ILE A 103 10.98 -2.12 3.35
N GLU A 104 11.58 -2.22 4.54
CA GLU A 104 12.81 -3.00 4.73
C GLU A 104 12.59 -4.47 4.33
N ARG A 105 11.48 -5.04 4.75
CA ARG A 105 11.11 -6.42 4.39
C ARG A 105 10.88 -6.57 2.89
N LEU A 106 10.27 -5.59 2.27
CA LEU A 106 10.02 -5.61 0.84
C LEU A 106 11.33 -5.56 0.04
N ILE A 107 12.26 -4.73 0.46
CA ILE A 107 13.57 -4.62 -0.18
C ILE A 107 14.38 -5.90 -0.01
N ALA A 108 14.27 -6.54 1.15
CA ALA A 108 14.99 -7.79 1.45
C ALA A 108 14.37 -9.02 0.80
N ALA A 109 13.15 -8.91 0.29
CA ALA A 109 12.42 -10.05 -0.26
C ALA A 109 13.04 -10.58 -1.56
#